data_9cfea2d507bae789f7c64b259935970f
#
_entry.id   9cfea2d507bae789f7c64b259935970f
#
_cell.length_a   1.000
_cell.length_b   1.000
_cell.length_c   1.000
_cell.angle_alpha   90.00
_cell.angle_beta   90.00
_cell.angle_gamma   90.00
#
_symmetry.space_group_name_H-M   'P 1'
#
loop_
_entity.id
_entity.type
_entity.pdbx_description
1 polymer ?
#
loop_
_entity_poly.entity_id
_entity_poly.type
_entity_poly.pdbx_seq_one_letter_code
_entity_poly.pdbx_strand_id
1 'polypeptide(L)'
;MDNPSRSFSLMLEAMAELQPEIEAAPPKPVPRSGHEPAGAKRPAAPSLADSLSELGPLPREALLLGLASDGLPVLLNLHDPHPGPLLVAGDPGTGKTALLQMIAQAAADMHAAGEVQFGAVTNYPDEWGHLAELEHCVGIFPTYHDSAMDFLHSLSGWAHANKGSQQSVLLLIDDLESMEHIDFDARQTLRWLLLRGPARRVWPILTLNTERVSQVESWLEAFRTRLFGSIQDDHTAETLSGIPSTSLRQLQAGLQFALREGDDWLKFWIPDGSLVGYSASSPEDETEYRDQKEGE
;
A
#
# COMPACT_ATOMS: atom_id res chain seq x y z
N MET A 1 21.52 -17.20 22.35
CA MET A 1 21.48 -16.69 20.99
C MET A 1 20.08 -16.14 20.82
N ASP A 2 19.95 -14.83 20.92
CA ASP A 2 18.65 -14.15 20.78
C ASP A 2 18.16 -14.27 19.35
N ASN A 3 16.93 -14.69 19.20
CA ASN A 3 16.30 -14.84 17.91
C ASN A 3 16.03 -13.43 17.32
N PRO A 4 16.61 -13.06 16.16
CA PRO A 4 16.47 -11.71 15.59
C PRO A 4 15.02 -11.31 15.33
N SER A 5 14.14 -12.27 15.02
CA SER A 5 12.70 -12.02 14.86
C SER A 5 12.05 -11.55 16.18
N ARG A 6 12.50 -12.06 17.31
CA ARG A 6 11.98 -11.68 18.63
C ARG A 6 12.46 -10.28 19.04
N SER A 7 13.70 -9.93 18.69
CA SER A 7 14.23 -8.57 18.92
C SER A 7 13.51 -7.52 18.09
N PHE A 8 13.15 -7.84 16.83
CA PHE A 8 12.39 -6.94 15.97
C PHE A 8 10.95 -6.75 16.48
N SER A 9 10.26 -7.83 16.85
CA SER A 9 8.92 -7.75 17.43
C SER A 9 8.89 -6.93 18.74
N LEU A 10 9.87 -7.14 19.64
CA LEU A 10 9.98 -6.36 20.87
C LEU A 10 10.27 -4.87 20.63
N MET A 11 11.06 -4.56 19.60
CA MET A 11 11.37 -3.18 19.25
C MET A 11 10.16 -2.47 18.63
N LEU A 12 9.39 -3.17 17.80
CA LEU A 12 8.14 -2.65 17.23
C LEU A 12 7.05 -2.49 18.30
N GLU A 13 6.98 -3.43 19.25
CA GLU A 13 6.09 -3.33 20.42
C GLU A 13 6.42 -2.11 21.28
N ALA A 14 7.71 -1.82 21.51
CA ALA A 14 8.15 -0.60 22.18
C ALA A 14 7.81 0.68 21.39
N MET A 15 7.89 0.64 20.07
CA MET A 15 7.49 1.77 19.21
C MET A 15 5.97 1.98 19.19
N ALA A 16 5.18 0.90 19.22
CA ALA A 16 3.72 0.98 19.30
C ALA A 16 3.23 1.57 20.65
N GLU A 17 3.96 1.32 21.74
CA GLU A 17 3.69 1.93 23.05
C GLU A 17 3.92 3.45 23.08
N LEU A 18 4.77 3.98 22.19
CA LEU A 18 5.05 5.42 22.06
C LEU A 18 4.03 6.18 21.20
N GLN A 19 3.18 5.47 20.44
CA GLN A 19 2.16 6.10 19.58
C GLN A 19 1.09 6.94 20.31
N PRO A 20 0.66 6.65 21.55
CA PRO A 20 -0.39 7.44 22.22
C PRO A 20 0.04 8.85 22.65
N GLU A 21 1.33 9.20 22.63
CA GLU A 21 1.79 10.53 23.06
C GLU A 21 1.81 11.58 21.93
N ILE A 22 1.36 11.23 20.73
CA ILE A 22 1.45 12.11 19.56
C ILE A 22 0.11 12.77 19.25
N GLU A 23 -0.40 13.59 20.14
CA GLU A 23 -1.40 14.61 19.82
C GLU A 23 -0.73 15.94 19.43
N ALA A 24 0.01 15.97 18.35
CA ALA A 24 0.35 17.22 17.67
C ALA A 24 -0.66 17.42 16.53
N ALA A 25 -1.42 18.50 16.58
CA ALA A 25 -2.45 18.82 15.60
C ALA A 25 -1.85 18.76 14.16
N PRO A 26 -2.38 17.93 13.27
CA PRO A 26 -1.86 17.80 11.92
C PRO A 26 -2.03 19.10 11.15
N PRO A 27 -1.12 19.42 10.20
CA PRO A 27 -1.37 20.49 9.24
C PRO A 27 -2.69 20.17 8.51
N LYS A 28 -3.58 21.17 8.42
CA LYS A 28 -4.90 20.99 7.80
C LYS A 28 -4.73 20.39 6.41
N PRO A 29 -5.37 19.25 6.11
CA PRO A 29 -5.27 18.62 4.81
C PRO A 29 -5.77 19.57 3.73
N VAL A 30 -5.02 19.69 2.64
CA VAL A 30 -5.48 20.36 1.43
C VAL A 30 -6.62 19.51 0.87
N PRO A 31 -7.84 20.07 0.67
CA PRO A 31 -8.95 19.26 0.20
C PRO A 31 -8.63 18.69 -1.17
N ARG A 32 -8.66 17.36 -1.27
CA ARG A 32 -8.67 16.66 -2.57
C ARG A 32 -9.96 17.06 -3.27
N SER A 33 -9.90 17.98 -4.24
CA SER A 33 -11.04 18.32 -5.07
C SER A 33 -11.28 17.20 -6.10
N GLY A 34 -11.85 16.10 -5.64
CA GLY A 34 -12.39 15.05 -6.47
C GLY A 34 -13.90 15.22 -6.56
N HIS A 35 -14.39 15.90 -7.60
CA HIS A 35 -15.80 15.80 -7.97
C HIS A 35 -16.02 14.40 -8.54
N GLU A 36 -16.58 13.50 -7.74
CA GLU A 36 -17.19 12.29 -8.26
C GLU A 36 -18.45 12.69 -9.06
N PRO A 37 -18.58 12.29 -10.32
CA PRO A 37 -19.87 12.40 -11.01
C PRO A 37 -20.83 11.37 -10.38
N ALA A 38 -21.82 11.86 -9.65
CA ALA A 38 -22.90 11.05 -9.10
C ALA A 38 -23.66 10.35 -10.26
N GLY A 39 -23.72 9.00 -10.25
CA GLY A 39 -24.78 8.30 -10.94
C GLY A 39 -24.48 7.09 -11.81
N ALA A 40 -23.26 6.58 -11.92
CA ALA A 40 -23.07 5.25 -12.51
C ALA A 40 -22.94 4.22 -11.38
N LYS A 41 -23.88 3.26 -11.29
CA LYS A 41 -23.68 2.06 -10.44
C LYS A 41 -22.43 1.35 -10.97
N ARG A 42 -21.30 1.50 -10.24
CA ARG A 42 -20.10 0.70 -10.47
C ARG A 42 -20.49 -0.77 -10.32
N PRO A 43 -20.10 -1.68 -11.23
CA PRO A 43 -20.15 -3.09 -10.91
C PRO A 43 -19.35 -3.28 -9.62
N ALA A 44 -19.97 -3.85 -8.59
CA ALA A 44 -19.27 -4.12 -7.34
C ALA A 44 -18.11 -5.07 -7.65
N ALA A 45 -16.87 -4.64 -7.37
CA ALA A 45 -15.74 -5.55 -7.42
C ALA A 45 -16.00 -6.68 -6.40
N PRO A 46 -15.63 -7.94 -6.69
CA PRO A 46 -15.74 -9.01 -5.71
C PRO A 46 -14.92 -8.64 -4.48
N SER A 47 -15.35 -9.06 -3.31
CA SER A 47 -14.58 -8.86 -2.08
C SER A 47 -13.26 -9.64 -2.16
N LEU A 48 -12.24 -9.18 -1.42
CA LEU A 48 -10.96 -9.91 -1.33
C LEU A 48 -11.19 -11.34 -0.80
N ALA A 49 -12.02 -11.51 0.22
CA ALA A 49 -12.32 -12.82 0.80
C ALA A 49 -13.00 -13.78 -0.20
N ASP A 50 -13.97 -13.28 -0.98
CA ASP A 50 -14.62 -14.08 -2.03
C ASP A 50 -13.60 -14.47 -3.10
N SER A 51 -12.77 -13.53 -3.54
CA SER A 51 -11.72 -13.76 -4.54
C SER A 51 -10.72 -14.81 -4.09
N LEU A 52 -10.24 -14.75 -2.85
CA LEU A 52 -9.32 -15.75 -2.29
C LEU A 52 -9.99 -17.12 -2.16
N SER A 53 -11.28 -17.16 -1.79
CA SER A 53 -12.04 -18.41 -1.71
C SER A 53 -12.21 -19.08 -3.08
N GLU A 54 -12.47 -18.31 -4.14
CA GLU A 54 -12.63 -18.80 -5.52
C GLU A 54 -11.31 -19.32 -6.11
N LEU A 55 -10.19 -18.64 -5.82
CA LEU A 55 -8.87 -19.04 -6.30
C LEU A 55 -8.39 -20.36 -5.66
N GLY A 56 -8.90 -20.71 -4.49
CA GLY A 56 -8.43 -21.85 -3.72
C GLY A 56 -7.02 -21.65 -3.12
N PRO A 57 -6.32 -22.73 -2.75
CA PRO A 57 -5.04 -22.61 -2.08
C PRO A 57 -3.96 -22.06 -3.03
N LEU A 58 -3.43 -20.88 -2.68
CA LEU A 58 -2.32 -20.25 -3.37
C LEU A 58 -0.96 -20.72 -2.81
N PRO A 59 0.15 -20.57 -3.56
CA PRO A 59 1.49 -20.85 -3.05
C PRO A 59 1.77 -20.06 -1.76
N ARG A 60 2.44 -20.69 -0.82
CA ARG A 60 2.69 -20.17 0.52
C ARG A 60 3.54 -18.87 0.55
N GLU A 61 4.35 -18.69 -0.48
CA GLU A 61 5.20 -17.52 -0.68
C GLU A 61 4.55 -16.41 -1.52
N ALA A 62 3.32 -16.63 -1.99
CA ALA A 62 2.64 -15.71 -2.88
C ALA A 62 1.87 -14.62 -2.10
N LEU A 63 1.92 -13.39 -2.60
CA LEU A 63 1.10 -12.26 -2.16
C LEU A 63 0.23 -11.82 -3.33
N LEU A 64 -1.08 -11.71 -3.11
CA LEU A 64 -2.02 -11.29 -4.15
C LEU A 64 -1.89 -9.78 -4.40
N LEU A 65 -1.70 -9.40 -5.68
CA LEU A 65 -1.73 -8.01 -6.14
C LEU A 65 -3.05 -7.65 -6.84
N GLY A 66 -3.81 -8.64 -7.30
CA GLY A 66 -5.08 -8.46 -7.99
C GLY A 66 -5.45 -9.64 -8.87
N LEU A 67 -6.50 -9.47 -9.67
CA LEU A 67 -7.04 -10.47 -10.58
C LEU A 67 -6.95 -9.99 -12.03
N ALA A 68 -6.34 -10.76 -12.91
CA ALA A 68 -6.30 -10.48 -14.33
C ALA A 68 -7.70 -10.64 -14.97
N SER A 69 -7.85 -10.18 -16.22
CA SER A 69 -9.14 -10.19 -16.93
C SER A 69 -9.72 -11.58 -17.17
N ASP A 70 -8.88 -12.60 -17.14
CA ASP A 70 -9.23 -14.02 -17.27
C ASP A 70 -9.53 -14.69 -15.92
N GLY A 71 -9.50 -13.93 -14.83
CA GLY A 71 -9.72 -14.41 -13.47
C GLY A 71 -8.49 -15.02 -12.81
N LEU A 72 -7.34 -15.05 -13.47
CA LEU A 72 -6.10 -15.55 -12.88
C LEU A 72 -5.51 -14.54 -11.88
N PRO A 73 -4.93 -15.02 -10.76
CA PRO A 73 -4.32 -14.13 -9.78
C PRO A 73 -3.00 -13.54 -10.29
N VAL A 74 -2.81 -12.26 -10.08
CA VAL A 74 -1.51 -11.58 -10.22
C VAL A 74 -0.81 -11.65 -8.88
N LEU A 75 0.31 -12.35 -8.83
CA LEU A 75 1.00 -12.71 -7.59
C LEU A 75 2.41 -12.13 -7.54
N LEU A 76 2.81 -11.67 -6.36
CA LEU A 76 4.19 -11.38 -6.01
C LEU A 76 4.75 -12.57 -5.20
N ASN A 77 5.85 -13.16 -5.66
CA ASN A 77 6.55 -14.18 -4.88
C ASN A 77 7.48 -13.48 -3.86
N LEU A 78 7.13 -13.56 -2.58
CA LEU A 78 7.89 -12.95 -1.49
C LEU A 78 9.26 -13.63 -1.23
N HIS A 79 9.51 -14.76 -1.90
CA HIS A 79 10.77 -15.50 -1.80
C HIS A 79 11.72 -15.26 -2.99
N ASP A 80 11.24 -14.63 -4.06
CA ASP A 80 12.05 -14.27 -5.21
C ASP A 80 12.38 -12.78 -5.23
N PRO A 81 13.62 -12.36 -4.98
CA PRO A 81 13.98 -10.94 -4.94
C PRO A 81 14.07 -10.28 -6.32
N HIS A 82 13.93 -11.01 -7.44
CA HIS A 82 14.13 -10.47 -8.78
C HIS A 82 13.18 -9.33 -9.17
N PRO A 83 11.88 -9.35 -8.79
CA PRO A 83 11.01 -8.21 -9.06
C PRO A 83 11.53 -6.90 -8.48
N GLY A 84 12.27 -6.97 -7.37
CA GLY A 84 12.75 -5.79 -6.66
C GLY A 84 11.63 -5.03 -5.95
N PRO A 85 11.88 -3.76 -5.57
CA PRO A 85 10.84 -2.91 -5.03
C PRO A 85 9.79 -2.59 -6.10
N LEU A 86 8.53 -2.40 -5.67
CA LEU A 86 7.42 -2.09 -6.56
C LEU A 86 7.09 -0.60 -6.51
N LEU A 87 6.88 0.01 -7.66
CA LEU A 87 6.34 1.36 -7.79
C LEU A 87 4.91 1.30 -8.33
N VAL A 88 3.97 1.93 -7.65
CA VAL A 88 2.58 2.10 -8.11
C VAL A 88 2.40 3.54 -8.58
N ALA A 89 2.45 3.77 -9.88
CA ALA A 89 2.34 5.10 -10.47
C ALA A 89 0.95 5.33 -11.08
N GLY A 90 0.42 6.53 -10.96
CA GLY A 90 -0.88 6.89 -11.55
C GLY A 90 -1.29 8.31 -11.17
N ASP A 91 -2.27 8.86 -11.88
CA ASP A 91 -2.82 10.17 -11.60
C ASP A 91 -3.51 10.23 -10.21
N PRO A 92 -3.78 11.41 -9.65
CA PRO A 92 -4.57 11.56 -8.44
C PRO A 92 -5.93 10.83 -8.57
N GLY A 93 -6.34 10.13 -7.50
CA GLY A 93 -7.63 9.44 -7.46
C GLY A 93 -7.70 8.12 -8.23
N THR A 94 -6.58 7.60 -8.71
CA THR A 94 -6.54 6.30 -9.44
C THR A 94 -6.52 5.07 -8.55
N GLY A 95 -6.65 5.23 -7.22
CA GLY A 95 -6.75 4.11 -6.27
C GLY A 95 -5.42 3.54 -5.80
N LYS A 96 -4.31 4.28 -5.92
CA LYS A 96 -2.98 3.82 -5.48
C LYS A 96 -2.95 3.43 -4.01
N THR A 97 -3.48 4.29 -3.13
CA THR A 97 -3.63 4.01 -1.69
C THR A 97 -4.48 2.76 -1.45
N ALA A 98 -5.62 2.64 -2.15
CA ALA A 98 -6.50 1.47 -2.06
C ALA A 98 -5.78 0.18 -2.47
N LEU A 99 -4.91 0.21 -3.49
CA LEU A 99 -4.08 -0.94 -3.85
C LEU A 99 -3.10 -1.30 -2.73
N LEU A 100 -2.43 -0.34 -2.10
CA LEU A 100 -1.54 -0.63 -0.95
C LEU A 100 -2.32 -1.24 0.22
N GLN A 101 -3.48 -0.69 0.53
CA GLN A 101 -4.35 -1.19 1.60
C GLN A 101 -4.85 -2.61 1.30
N MET A 102 -5.26 -2.87 0.05
CA MET A 102 -5.66 -4.21 -0.39
C MET A 102 -4.49 -5.21 -0.29
N ILE A 103 -3.27 -4.80 -0.64
CA ILE A 103 -2.06 -5.63 -0.49
C ILE A 103 -1.79 -5.95 1.00
N ALA A 104 -1.94 -4.97 1.90
CA ALA A 104 -1.80 -5.18 3.34
C ALA A 104 -2.86 -6.15 3.88
N GLN A 105 -4.12 -5.99 3.46
CA GLN A 105 -5.20 -6.90 3.82
C GLN A 105 -4.96 -8.30 3.26
N ALA A 106 -4.54 -8.42 1.99
CA ALA A 106 -4.21 -9.72 1.40
C ALA A 106 -3.08 -10.42 2.14
N ALA A 107 -2.07 -9.68 2.62
CA ALA A 107 -1.01 -10.25 3.44
C ALA A 107 -1.56 -10.84 4.75
N ALA A 108 -2.53 -10.18 5.38
CA ALA A 108 -3.16 -10.65 6.61
C ALA A 108 -4.09 -11.87 6.38
N ASP A 109 -4.82 -11.89 5.25
CA ASP A 109 -5.76 -12.97 4.95
C ASP A 109 -5.05 -14.24 4.43
N MET A 110 -3.86 -14.10 3.82
CA MET A 110 -3.13 -15.21 3.20
C MET A 110 -2.04 -15.81 4.10
N HIS A 111 -1.53 -15.07 5.08
CA HIS A 111 -0.36 -15.47 5.88
C HIS A 111 -0.61 -15.32 7.36
N ALA A 112 0.17 -16.01 8.18
CA ALA A 112 0.22 -15.75 9.61
C ALA A 112 1.08 -14.50 9.90
N ALA A 113 0.81 -13.76 10.99
CA ALA A 113 1.56 -12.57 11.37
C ALA A 113 3.07 -12.84 11.62
N GLY A 114 3.43 -14.07 11.98
CA GLY A 114 4.83 -14.49 12.08
C GLY A 114 5.51 -14.76 10.73
N GLU A 115 4.77 -14.85 9.62
CA GLU A 115 5.29 -15.09 8.28
C GLU A 115 5.38 -13.81 7.47
N VAL A 116 4.33 -12.97 7.51
CA VAL A 116 4.29 -11.68 6.79
C VAL A 116 3.75 -10.61 7.72
N GLN A 117 4.47 -9.50 7.80
CA GLN A 117 4.05 -8.29 8.48
C GLN A 117 4.11 -7.10 7.52
N PHE A 118 3.44 -6.01 7.84
CA PHE A 118 3.52 -4.77 7.09
C PHE A 118 3.63 -3.56 8.02
N GLY A 119 4.30 -2.51 7.53
CA GLY A 119 4.27 -1.18 8.12
C GLY A 119 4.05 -0.15 7.04
N ALA A 120 3.25 0.87 7.31
CA ALA A 120 2.94 1.91 6.35
C ALA A 120 3.46 3.28 6.78
N VAL A 121 4.04 4.00 5.82
CA VAL A 121 4.44 5.40 5.95
C VAL A 121 3.52 6.22 5.04
N THR A 122 2.78 7.17 5.59
CA THR A 122 1.75 7.91 4.86
C THR A 122 1.54 9.33 5.41
N ASN A 123 1.05 10.23 4.58
CA ASN A 123 0.59 11.54 5.01
C ASN A 123 -0.82 11.53 5.64
N TYR A 124 -1.56 10.42 5.48
CA TYR A 124 -2.96 10.27 5.87
C TYR A 124 -3.18 9.02 6.72
N PRO A 125 -2.62 8.96 7.94
CA PRO A 125 -2.70 7.76 8.79
C PRO A 125 -4.14 7.33 9.12
N ASP A 126 -5.08 8.27 9.20
CA ASP A 126 -6.48 7.98 9.48
C ASP A 126 -7.15 7.08 8.41
N GLU A 127 -6.68 7.15 7.15
CA GLU A 127 -7.16 6.28 6.07
C GLU A 127 -6.77 4.80 6.29
N TRP A 128 -5.83 4.52 7.18
CA TRP A 128 -5.29 3.18 7.47
C TRP A 128 -5.80 2.59 8.78
N GLY A 129 -6.70 3.27 9.50
CA GLY A 129 -7.13 2.89 10.85
C GLY A 129 -7.63 1.45 10.95
N HIS A 130 -8.37 0.97 9.96
CA HIS A 130 -8.88 -0.41 9.92
C HIS A 130 -7.78 -1.47 9.79
N LEU A 131 -6.62 -1.13 9.20
CA LEU A 131 -5.47 -2.02 9.06
C LEU A 131 -4.53 -1.95 10.26
N ALA A 132 -4.56 -0.84 11.01
CA ALA A 132 -3.71 -0.65 12.19
C ALA A 132 -4.01 -1.64 13.31
N GLU A 133 -5.24 -2.17 13.38
CA GLU A 133 -5.67 -3.14 14.39
C GLU A 133 -5.29 -4.59 14.05
N LEU A 134 -4.78 -4.84 12.84
CA LEU A 134 -4.38 -6.19 12.43
C LEU A 134 -3.08 -6.62 13.13
N GLU A 135 -3.01 -7.88 13.54
CA GLU A 135 -1.82 -8.51 14.14
C GLU A 135 -0.57 -8.44 13.24
N HIS A 136 -0.78 -8.28 11.93
CA HIS A 136 0.23 -8.14 10.89
C HIS A 136 0.81 -6.73 10.80
N CYS A 137 0.10 -5.72 11.35
CA CYS A 137 0.51 -4.33 11.29
C CYS A 137 1.57 -4.04 12.36
N VAL A 138 2.75 -3.61 11.92
CA VAL A 138 3.83 -3.16 12.82
C VAL A 138 3.70 -1.69 13.18
N GLY A 139 2.92 -0.94 12.42
CA GLY A 139 2.60 0.46 12.67
C GLY A 139 2.23 1.23 11.41
N ILE A 140 1.49 2.33 11.61
CA ILE A 140 1.17 3.34 10.60
C ILE A 140 1.87 4.63 11.02
N PHE A 141 2.83 5.06 10.23
CA PHE A 141 3.76 6.13 10.57
C PHE A 141 3.48 7.37 9.72
N PRO A 142 3.12 8.51 10.33
CA PRO A 142 2.99 9.76 9.60
C PRO A 142 4.33 10.20 9.01
N THR A 143 4.39 10.52 7.72
CA THR A 143 5.63 10.91 7.03
C THR A 143 6.33 12.11 7.67
N TYR A 144 5.55 13.03 8.25
CA TYR A 144 6.04 14.26 8.88
C TYR A 144 6.53 14.06 10.32
N HIS A 145 6.52 12.82 10.84
CA HIS A 145 6.88 12.51 12.20
C HIS A 145 8.17 11.68 12.26
N ASP A 146 8.98 11.88 13.29
CA ASP A 146 10.27 11.19 13.48
C ASP A 146 10.12 9.66 13.53
N SER A 147 8.96 9.16 13.99
CA SER A 147 8.67 7.72 14.02
C SER A 147 8.76 7.04 12.65
N ALA A 148 8.50 7.75 11.56
CA ALA A 148 8.66 7.20 10.21
C ALA A 148 10.15 6.95 9.89
N MET A 149 11.04 7.87 10.27
CA MET A 149 12.49 7.71 10.13
C MET A 149 13.02 6.60 11.01
N ASP A 150 12.58 6.55 12.28
CA ASP A 150 12.94 5.50 13.23
C ASP A 150 12.48 4.12 12.72
N PHE A 151 11.30 4.03 12.13
CA PHE A 151 10.82 2.80 11.50
C PHE A 151 11.75 2.35 10.34
N LEU A 152 12.12 3.26 9.42
CA LEU A 152 13.03 2.93 8.33
C LEU A 152 14.39 2.43 8.83
N HIS A 153 14.97 3.08 9.85
CA HIS A 153 16.23 2.66 10.46
C HIS A 153 16.12 1.29 11.14
N SER A 154 15.04 1.09 11.90
CA SER A 154 14.75 -0.17 12.57
C SER A 154 14.58 -1.33 11.59
N LEU A 155 13.82 -1.10 10.51
CA LEU A 155 13.60 -2.08 9.45
C LEU A 155 14.89 -2.42 8.71
N SER A 156 15.76 -1.43 8.46
CA SER A 156 17.09 -1.65 7.88
C SER A 156 17.97 -2.50 8.80
N GLY A 157 17.98 -2.20 10.11
CA GLY A 157 18.70 -2.99 11.11
C GLY A 157 18.22 -4.44 11.15
N TRP A 158 16.91 -4.64 11.16
CA TRP A 158 16.30 -5.97 11.07
C TRP A 158 16.73 -6.70 9.78
N ALA A 159 16.64 -6.03 8.62
CA ALA A 159 17.02 -6.60 7.33
C ALA A 159 18.51 -7.02 7.27
N HIS A 160 19.40 -6.27 7.93
CA HIS A 160 20.81 -6.65 8.04
C HIS A 160 21.02 -7.93 8.87
N ALA A 161 20.25 -8.09 9.95
CA ALA A 161 20.30 -9.26 10.81
C ALA A 161 19.57 -10.47 10.24
N ASN A 162 18.57 -10.25 9.36
CA ASN A 162 17.66 -11.27 8.81
C ASN A 162 18.34 -12.15 7.75
N LYS A 163 19.34 -12.93 8.16
CA LYS A 163 20.02 -13.89 7.29
C LYS A 163 19.39 -15.28 7.45
N GLY A 164 18.41 -15.61 6.62
CA GLY A 164 17.79 -16.94 6.59
C GLY A 164 16.48 -17.09 7.35
N SER A 165 15.88 -16.01 7.83
CA SER A 165 14.49 -16.03 8.30
C SER A 165 13.52 -16.27 7.15
N GLN A 166 12.38 -16.89 7.45
CA GLN A 166 11.26 -17.04 6.51
C GLN A 166 10.28 -15.87 6.57
N GLN A 167 10.39 -15.01 7.58
CA GLN A 167 9.54 -13.85 7.76
C GLN A 167 9.82 -12.78 6.69
N SER A 168 8.78 -12.21 6.14
CA SER A 168 8.82 -11.09 5.21
C SER A 168 8.14 -9.86 5.83
N VAL A 169 8.63 -8.66 5.49
CA VAL A 169 8.01 -7.40 5.91
C VAL A 169 7.73 -6.55 4.68
N LEU A 170 6.47 -6.12 4.54
CA LEU A 170 6.07 -5.16 3.51
C LEU A 170 6.31 -3.75 4.06
N LEU A 171 7.13 -2.97 3.36
CA LEU A 171 7.31 -1.54 3.61
C LEU A 171 6.42 -0.78 2.62
N LEU A 172 5.26 -0.31 3.09
CA LEU A 172 4.29 0.42 2.29
C LEU A 172 4.51 1.92 2.46
N ILE A 173 4.83 2.63 1.38
CA ILE A 173 5.01 4.08 1.41
C ILE A 173 3.98 4.71 0.48
N ASP A 174 3.01 5.40 1.08
CA ASP A 174 2.00 6.13 0.32
C ASP A 174 2.48 7.58 0.08
N ASP A 175 2.81 7.86 -1.17
CA ASP A 175 3.46 9.06 -1.70
C ASP A 175 5.00 9.07 -1.59
N LEU A 176 5.71 8.49 -2.59
CA LEU A 176 7.18 8.52 -2.72
C LEU A 176 7.73 9.96 -2.68
N GLU A 177 7.03 10.91 -3.25
CA GLU A 177 7.42 12.32 -3.28
C GLU A 177 7.58 12.94 -1.88
N SER A 178 6.88 12.41 -0.88
CA SER A 178 7.04 12.86 0.51
C SER A 178 8.42 12.50 1.07
N MET A 179 9.05 11.46 0.53
CA MET A 179 10.37 11.00 0.95
C MET A 179 11.51 11.95 0.54
N GLU A 180 11.26 12.91 -0.34
CA GLU A 180 12.25 13.94 -0.67
C GLU A 180 12.49 14.93 0.50
N HIS A 181 11.56 15.00 1.45
CA HIS A 181 11.62 15.94 2.57
C HIS A 181 12.15 15.32 3.87
N ILE A 182 12.39 14.01 3.91
CA ILE A 182 12.99 13.35 5.07
C ILE A 182 14.49 13.68 5.18
N ASP A 183 15.07 13.48 6.35
CA ASP A 183 16.48 13.74 6.58
C ASP A 183 17.39 12.87 5.67
N PHE A 184 18.67 13.26 5.61
CA PHE A 184 19.63 12.61 4.71
C PHE A 184 19.85 11.15 5.08
N ASP A 185 19.95 10.81 6.36
CA ASP A 185 20.27 9.46 6.84
C ASP A 185 19.10 8.51 6.58
N ALA A 186 17.87 8.94 6.85
CA ALA A 186 16.65 8.18 6.53
C ALA A 186 16.51 7.97 5.01
N ARG A 187 16.88 8.98 4.19
CA ARG A 187 16.89 8.88 2.74
C ARG A 187 17.90 7.83 2.25
N GLN A 188 19.11 7.80 2.82
CA GLN A 188 20.10 6.76 2.49
C GLN A 188 19.63 5.37 2.95
N THR A 189 19.00 5.29 4.11
CA THR A 189 18.40 4.06 4.62
C THR A 189 17.31 3.53 3.67
N LEU A 190 16.41 4.41 3.21
CA LEU A 190 15.38 4.02 2.24
C LEU A 190 16.02 3.54 0.92
N ARG A 191 17.03 4.26 0.39
CA ARG A 191 17.75 3.81 -0.81
C ARG A 191 18.36 2.43 -0.63
N TRP A 192 18.92 2.15 0.53
CA TRP A 192 19.46 0.82 0.83
C TRP A 192 18.34 -0.24 0.88
N LEU A 193 17.20 0.06 1.50
CA LEU A 193 16.03 -0.82 1.54
C LEU A 193 15.49 -1.11 0.13
N LEU A 194 15.42 -0.11 -0.75
CA LEU A 194 15.02 -0.31 -2.13
C LEU A 194 15.98 -1.25 -2.87
N LEU A 195 17.28 -1.07 -2.70
CA LEU A 195 18.30 -1.85 -3.41
C LEU A 195 18.48 -3.26 -2.85
N ARG A 196 18.41 -3.44 -1.53
CA ARG A 196 18.79 -4.67 -0.84
C ARG A 196 17.64 -5.34 -0.08
N GLY A 197 16.56 -4.63 0.16
CA GLY A 197 15.41 -5.10 0.93
C GLY A 197 14.84 -6.41 0.42
N PRO A 198 14.48 -6.55 -0.88
CA PRO A 198 13.86 -7.78 -1.38
C PRO A 198 14.72 -9.04 -1.15
N ALA A 199 16.04 -8.94 -1.29
CA ALA A 199 16.97 -10.03 -0.97
C ALA A 199 17.08 -10.33 0.54
N ARG A 200 16.49 -9.49 1.38
CA ARG A 200 16.43 -9.60 2.85
C ARG A 200 15.00 -9.74 3.37
N ARG A 201 14.06 -10.05 2.50
CA ARG A 201 12.64 -10.21 2.83
C ARG A 201 11.95 -8.91 3.28
N VAL A 202 12.49 -7.77 2.94
CA VAL A 202 11.80 -6.48 3.03
C VAL A 202 11.32 -6.10 1.64
N TRP A 203 10.02 -5.89 1.50
CA TRP A 203 9.36 -5.60 0.23
C TRP A 203 8.86 -4.16 0.20
N PRO A 204 9.66 -3.21 -0.32
CA PRO A 204 9.19 -1.85 -0.50
C PRO A 204 8.18 -1.78 -1.64
N ILE A 205 6.98 -1.24 -1.35
CA ILE A 205 5.92 -0.98 -2.31
C ILE A 205 5.50 0.48 -2.12
N LEU A 206 5.77 1.32 -3.11
CA LEU A 206 5.62 2.75 -2.99
C LEU A 206 4.64 3.30 -4.03
N THR A 207 3.84 4.29 -3.65
CA THR A 207 3.00 5.01 -4.62
C THR A 207 3.70 6.26 -5.13
N LEU A 208 3.34 6.67 -6.35
CA LEU A 208 3.80 7.89 -6.99
C LEU A 208 2.64 8.59 -7.70
N ASN A 209 2.47 9.88 -7.39
CA ASN A 209 1.60 10.75 -8.15
C ASN A 209 2.33 11.23 -9.40
N THR A 210 1.76 10.95 -10.58
CA THR A 210 2.36 11.29 -11.88
C THR A 210 2.62 12.78 -12.08
N GLU A 211 1.84 13.66 -11.46
CA GLU A 211 2.07 15.12 -11.48
C GLU A 211 3.39 15.52 -10.82
N ARG A 212 4.00 14.64 -10.02
CA ARG A 212 5.21 14.90 -9.23
C ARG A 212 6.43 14.08 -9.66
N VAL A 213 6.36 13.43 -10.80
CA VAL A 213 7.45 12.58 -11.34
C VAL A 213 8.79 13.31 -11.36
N SER A 214 8.81 14.59 -11.79
CA SER A 214 10.04 15.38 -11.86
C SER A 214 10.74 15.61 -10.50
N GLN A 215 10.02 15.47 -9.40
CA GLN A 215 10.59 15.62 -8.05
C GLN A 215 11.36 14.38 -7.60
N VAL A 216 11.05 13.22 -8.19
CA VAL A 216 11.53 11.91 -7.73
C VAL A 216 12.31 11.13 -8.80
N GLU A 217 12.75 11.78 -9.87
CA GLU A 217 13.47 11.13 -10.97
C GLU A 217 14.66 10.28 -10.48
N SER A 218 15.39 10.77 -9.48
CA SER A 218 16.54 10.07 -8.90
C SER A 218 16.22 8.74 -8.22
N TRP A 219 14.93 8.46 -7.95
CA TRP A 219 14.48 7.23 -7.33
C TRP A 219 13.99 6.21 -8.34
N LEU A 220 13.57 6.65 -9.54
CA LEU A 220 12.89 5.81 -10.52
C LEU A 220 13.74 4.63 -11.00
N GLU A 221 15.05 4.77 -11.02
CA GLU A 221 15.98 3.70 -11.42
C GLU A 221 15.98 2.51 -10.46
N ALA A 222 15.58 2.73 -9.21
CA ALA A 222 15.48 1.65 -8.22
C ALA A 222 14.34 0.67 -8.51
N PHE A 223 13.31 1.10 -9.25
CA PHE A 223 12.10 0.33 -9.47
C PHE A 223 12.11 -0.37 -10.83
N ARG A 224 12.36 -1.66 -10.82
CA ARG A 224 12.26 -2.51 -12.02
C ARG A 224 10.83 -2.91 -12.33
N THR A 225 10.05 -3.16 -11.28
CA THR A 225 8.64 -3.51 -11.39
C THR A 225 7.78 -2.29 -11.11
N ARG A 226 6.97 -1.92 -12.09
CA ARG A 226 6.08 -0.76 -12.01
C ARG A 226 4.66 -1.18 -12.33
N LEU A 227 3.75 -0.87 -11.41
CA LEU A 227 2.31 -1.02 -11.58
C LEU A 227 1.74 0.35 -11.94
N PHE A 228 0.82 0.39 -12.86
CA PHE A 228 0.26 1.63 -13.38
C PHE A 228 -1.24 1.66 -13.15
N GLY A 229 -1.72 2.70 -12.46
CA GLY A 229 -3.10 3.12 -12.55
C GLY A 229 -3.34 3.96 -13.81
N SER A 230 -4.52 4.59 -13.93
CA SER A 230 -4.81 5.47 -15.06
C SER A 230 -3.84 6.65 -15.09
N ILE A 231 -3.31 6.97 -16.29
CA ILE A 231 -2.45 8.13 -16.56
C ILE A 231 -2.97 8.81 -17.82
N GLN A 232 -3.37 10.09 -17.70
CA GLN A 232 -3.98 10.84 -18.80
C GLN A 232 -2.95 11.48 -19.73
N ASP A 233 -1.78 11.86 -19.18
CA ASP A 233 -0.71 12.47 -19.97
C ASP A 233 0.18 11.39 -20.62
N ASP A 234 0.14 11.31 -21.95
CA ASP A 234 0.88 10.30 -22.73
C ASP A 234 2.39 10.42 -22.56
N HIS A 235 2.92 11.64 -22.40
CA HIS A 235 4.36 11.85 -22.22
C HIS A 235 4.85 11.32 -20.86
N THR A 236 4.10 11.59 -19.81
CA THR A 236 4.38 11.04 -18.47
C THR A 236 4.23 9.52 -18.46
N ALA A 237 3.19 8.99 -19.12
CA ALA A 237 2.99 7.56 -19.26
C ALA A 237 4.17 6.89 -19.98
N GLU A 238 4.66 7.47 -21.08
CA GLU A 238 5.83 7.00 -21.81
C GLU A 238 7.11 7.07 -20.98
N THR A 239 7.34 8.19 -20.29
CA THR A 239 8.52 8.37 -19.41
C THR A 239 8.59 7.32 -18.32
N LEU A 240 7.45 7.01 -17.70
CA LEU A 240 7.38 6.04 -16.61
C LEU A 240 7.40 4.58 -17.10
N SER A 241 6.75 4.28 -18.22
CA SER A 241 6.64 2.92 -18.75
C SER A 241 7.79 2.53 -19.69
N GLY A 242 8.44 3.50 -20.29
CA GLY A 242 9.47 3.30 -21.33
C GLY A 242 8.88 2.80 -22.66
N ILE A 243 7.56 2.96 -22.89
CA ILE A 243 6.88 2.56 -24.13
C ILE A 243 6.27 3.79 -24.79
N PRO A 244 6.52 4.04 -26.08
CA PRO A 244 6.08 5.24 -26.82
C PRO A 244 4.56 5.40 -26.93
N SER A 245 3.79 4.33 -26.78
CA SER A 245 2.33 4.37 -26.82
C SER A 245 1.75 3.49 -25.74
N THR A 246 0.93 4.05 -24.87
CA THR A 246 0.36 3.32 -23.76
C THR A 246 -1.16 3.34 -23.79
N SER A 247 -1.78 2.28 -23.27
CA SER A 247 -3.21 2.20 -23.06
C SER A 247 -3.62 2.58 -21.62
N LEU A 248 -2.73 3.23 -20.87
CA LEU A 248 -2.93 3.51 -19.44
C LEU A 248 -4.09 4.49 -19.19
N ARG A 249 -4.34 5.43 -20.11
CA ARG A 249 -5.49 6.36 -20.00
C ARG A 249 -6.84 5.64 -20.01
N GLN A 250 -6.91 4.41 -20.52
CA GLN A 250 -8.15 3.63 -20.62
C GLN A 250 -8.43 2.80 -19.36
N LEU A 251 -7.49 2.75 -18.41
CA LEU A 251 -7.68 2.02 -17.17
C LEU A 251 -8.78 2.67 -16.33
N GLN A 252 -9.62 1.84 -15.73
CA GLN A 252 -10.68 2.30 -14.84
C GLN A 252 -10.07 2.76 -13.50
N ALA A 253 -10.13 4.06 -13.27
CA ALA A 253 -9.60 4.65 -12.03
C ALA A 253 -10.25 4.03 -10.78
N GLY A 254 -9.43 3.75 -9.77
CA GLY A 254 -9.86 3.17 -8.50
C GLY A 254 -10.04 1.65 -8.49
N LEU A 255 -10.00 1.00 -9.65
CA LEU A 255 -10.29 -0.43 -9.76
C LEU A 255 -9.28 -1.20 -10.60
N GLN A 256 -8.71 -0.58 -11.62
CA GLN A 256 -7.91 -1.27 -12.61
C GLN A 256 -6.48 -0.75 -12.65
N PHE A 257 -5.54 -1.69 -12.67
CA PHE A 257 -4.11 -1.43 -12.82
C PHE A 257 -3.55 -2.23 -13.98
N ALA A 258 -2.34 -1.88 -14.40
CA ALA A 258 -1.60 -2.61 -15.41
C ALA A 258 -0.14 -2.82 -14.96
N LEU A 259 0.40 -3.97 -15.29
CA LEU A 259 1.81 -4.32 -15.16
C LEU A 259 2.37 -4.51 -16.58
N ARG A 260 3.55 -3.98 -16.84
CA ARG A 260 4.24 -4.23 -18.09
C ARG A 260 4.89 -5.60 -18.08
N GLU A 261 4.60 -6.42 -19.08
CA GLU A 261 5.20 -7.73 -19.32
C GLU A 261 5.83 -7.77 -20.73
N GLY A 262 7.13 -7.49 -20.80
CA GLY A 262 7.80 -7.31 -22.10
C GLY A 262 7.28 -6.09 -22.85
N ASP A 263 6.67 -6.31 -24.02
CA ASP A 263 6.02 -5.28 -24.83
C ASP A 263 4.49 -5.22 -24.64
N ASP A 264 3.93 -6.11 -23.82
CA ASP A 264 2.52 -6.21 -23.55
C ASP A 264 2.14 -5.64 -22.16
N TRP A 265 0.81 -5.49 -21.95
CA TRP A 265 0.22 -5.04 -20.70
C TRP A 265 -0.64 -6.11 -20.08
N LEU A 266 -0.24 -6.60 -18.91
CA LEU A 266 -1.10 -7.40 -18.05
C LEU A 266 -2.00 -6.45 -17.25
N LYS A 267 -3.28 -6.36 -17.61
CA LYS A 267 -4.29 -5.57 -16.89
C LYS A 267 -4.94 -6.44 -15.82
N PHE A 268 -5.11 -5.86 -14.64
CA PHE A 268 -5.72 -6.56 -13.51
C PHE A 268 -6.62 -5.63 -12.70
N TRP A 269 -7.53 -6.23 -11.95
CA TRP A 269 -8.49 -5.58 -11.07
C TRP A 269 -8.06 -5.79 -9.63
N ILE A 270 -8.28 -4.78 -8.78
CA ILE A 270 -8.13 -4.95 -7.34
C ILE A 270 -9.46 -5.39 -6.75
N PRO A 271 -9.49 -6.48 -5.97
CA PRO A 271 -10.64 -6.83 -5.16
C PRO A 271 -10.97 -5.73 -4.16
N ASP A 272 -12.23 -5.63 -3.76
CA ASP A 272 -12.63 -4.72 -2.69
C ASP A 272 -12.06 -5.22 -1.35
N GLY A 273 -11.14 -4.47 -0.76
CA GLY A 273 -10.53 -4.75 0.54
C GLY A 273 -11.40 -4.34 1.72
N SER A 274 -12.62 -3.81 1.50
CA SER A 274 -13.53 -3.46 2.59
C SER A 274 -13.88 -4.71 3.40
N LEU A 275 -13.61 -4.68 4.70
CA LEU A 275 -14.06 -5.74 5.61
C LEU A 275 -15.57 -5.86 5.51
N VAL A 276 -16.06 -7.05 5.18
CA VAL A 276 -17.48 -7.41 5.26
C VAL A 276 -17.93 -7.23 6.71
N GLY A 277 -18.51 -6.05 7.04
CA GLY A 277 -19.00 -5.77 8.39
C GLY A 277 -18.97 -4.31 8.82
N TYR A 278 -18.19 -3.44 8.19
CA TYR A 278 -18.32 -2.00 8.37
C TYR A 278 -19.33 -1.43 7.37
N SER A 279 -20.60 -1.75 7.60
CA SER A 279 -21.71 -0.93 7.10
C SER A 279 -21.59 0.40 7.83
N ALA A 280 -21.12 1.44 7.15
CA ALA A 280 -21.32 2.79 7.62
C ALA A 280 -22.82 2.95 7.85
N SER A 281 -23.27 2.97 9.09
CA SER A 281 -24.63 3.32 9.46
C SER A 281 -24.87 4.71 8.91
N SER A 282 -25.69 4.80 7.87
CA SER A 282 -26.12 6.06 7.29
C SER A 282 -26.73 6.91 8.41
N PRO A 283 -26.42 8.22 8.49
CA PRO A 283 -26.96 9.09 9.54
C PRO A 283 -28.46 9.39 9.37
N GLU A 284 -29.21 8.60 8.62
CA GLU A 284 -30.65 8.80 8.40
C GLU A 284 -31.54 8.16 9.49
N ASP A 285 -31.00 7.31 10.39
CA ASP A 285 -31.80 6.66 11.42
C ASP A 285 -31.90 7.44 12.75
N GLU A 286 -31.24 8.59 12.90
CA GLU A 286 -31.35 9.40 14.15
C GLU A 286 -32.48 10.42 14.16
N THR A 287 -33.19 10.63 13.06
CA THR A 287 -34.31 11.60 12.99
C THR A 287 -35.67 11.04 13.40
N GLU A 288 -35.85 9.74 13.39
CA GLU A 288 -37.17 9.15 13.72
C GLU A 288 -37.42 8.94 15.24
N TYR A 289 -36.36 9.08 16.08
CA TYR A 289 -36.53 8.87 17.53
C TYR A 289 -36.80 10.16 18.35
N ARG A 290 -36.82 11.33 17.70
CA ARG A 290 -37.00 12.63 18.37
C ARG A 290 -38.44 13.14 18.37
N ASP A 291 -39.27 12.64 17.45
CA ASP A 291 -40.66 13.11 17.31
C ASP A 291 -41.70 12.37 18.23
N GLN A 292 -41.29 11.35 19.01
CA GLN A 292 -42.21 10.64 19.90
C GLN A 292 -42.15 11.10 21.37
N LYS A 293 -41.38 12.12 21.73
CA LYS A 293 -41.31 12.63 23.11
C LYS A 293 -41.89 14.02 23.38
N GLU A 294 -42.49 14.67 22.38
CA GLU A 294 -43.14 15.96 22.57
C GLU A 294 -44.69 15.91 22.46
N GLY A 295 -45.28 14.73 22.69
CA GLY A 295 -46.74 14.53 22.61
C GLY A 295 -47.35 13.83 23.83
N GLU A 296 -46.89 14.16 25.07
CA GLU A 296 -47.67 13.86 26.30
C GLU A 296 -47.56 14.99 27.33
#